data_b75867dc921fe0e864fc6783060ed587
#
_entry.id   b75867dc921fe0e864fc6783060ed587
#
_cell.length_a   1.000
_cell.length_b   1.000
_cell.length_c   1.000
_cell.angle_alpha   90.00
_cell.angle_beta   90.00
_cell.angle_gamma   90.00
#
_symmetry.space_group_name_H-M   'P 1'
#
loop_
_entity.id
_entity.type
_entity.pdbx_description
1 polymer ?
#
loop_
_entity_poly.entity_id
_entity_poly.type
_entity_poly.pdbx_seq_one_letter_code
_entity_poly.pdbx_strand_id
1 'polypeptide(L)'
;VIIGLSVIVGLLMILLTATNPVGTAIGFVLSSIAITLVVLCYLWLDRWEPEPPRLLILAFLWGASVAIILSLVLELWADAVFIPTPGLPEGFESTALRAPIIEEAAKGLFLLIMMTGRRRHELNSLTDCLVYAGLVGAGFAWFEDILYIANSESLAGSLVTAALRLIMAPFAHSLFVSALAVGVYFALHRRNPLAKLSCIVAGYVGAVVLHAMWNGSSVISIEAYFLVYVFWMMPVFVLAIWLAVKSRHREQQVVAAKLPNMVAAGLVTANEASWLRSIRTRKLAVAEVTRHRGKAAGKAVRGFASQVVELAFVRDRIDRGFGDARVQALLTEEAHRVHAARAATPELQYLAAYRIPGP
;
A
#
# COMPACT_ATOMS: atom_id res chain seq x y z
N VAL A 1 7.27 -17.39 9.82
CA VAL A 1 6.00 -16.87 10.41
C VAL A 1 4.92 -16.84 9.35
N ILE A 2 5.03 -16.03 8.26
CA ILE A 2 3.98 -15.90 7.23
C ILE A 2 3.53 -17.26 6.68
N ILE A 3 4.44 -18.12 6.25
CA ILE A 3 4.11 -19.47 5.72
C ILE A 3 3.32 -20.29 6.75
N GLY A 4 3.78 -20.33 8.01
CA GLY A 4 3.09 -21.08 9.07
C GLY A 4 1.68 -20.56 9.33
N LEU A 5 1.48 -19.25 9.37
CA LEU A 5 0.17 -18.63 9.57
C LEU A 5 -0.73 -18.75 8.34
N SER A 6 -0.17 -18.77 7.13
CA SER A 6 -0.94 -19.06 5.92
C SER A 6 -1.50 -20.49 5.91
N VAL A 7 -0.82 -21.46 6.53
CA VAL A 7 -1.37 -22.80 6.73
C VAL A 7 -2.60 -22.77 7.66
N ILE A 8 -2.55 -21.98 8.74
CA ILE A 8 -3.71 -21.82 9.64
C ILE A 8 -4.89 -21.20 8.89
N VAL A 9 -4.63 -20.16 8.07
CA VAL A 9 -5.67 -19.58 7.21
C VAL A 9 -6.27 -20.63 6.26
N GLY A 10 -5.42 -21.47 5.65
CA GLY A 10 -5.88 -22.59 4.83
C GLY A 10 -6.79 -23.57 5.58
N LEU A 11 -6.44 -23.90 6.83
CA LEU A 11 -7.27 -24.77 7.69
C LEU A 11 -8.60 -24.10 8.05
N LEU A 12 -8.61 -22.81 8.34
CA LEU A 12 -9.85 -22.05 8.55
C LEU A 12 -10.72 -22.05 7.30
N MET A 13 -10.14 -21.88 6.11
CA MET A 13 -10.88 -21.98 4.85
C MET A 13 -11.49 -23.38 4.63
N ILE A 14 -10.78 -24.44 4.99
CA ILE A 14 -11.32 -25.80 4.94
C ILE A 14 -12.49 -25.95 5.91
N LEU A 15 -12.38 -25.44 7.15
CA LEU A 15 -13.45 -25.47 8.14
C LEU A 15 -14.69 -24.70 7.66
N LEU A 16 -14.51 -23.47 7.14
CA LEU A 16 -15.61 -22.68 6.56
C LEU A 16 -16.28 -23.43 5.39
N THR A 17 -15.50 -24.07 4.53
CA THR A 17 -16.05 -24.85 3.41
C THR A 17 -16.82 -26.06 3.91
N ALA A 18 -16.40 -26.69 5.00
CA ALA A 18 -17.10 -27.81 5.59
C ALA A 18 -18.44 -27.40 6.26
N THR A 19 -18.51 -26.19 6.83
CA THR A 19 -19.71 -25.67 7.51
C THR A 19 -20.68 -24.99 6.57
N ASN A 20 -20.20 -24.16 5.63
CA ASN A 20 -20.99 -23.46 4.63
C ASN A 20 -20.26 -23.40 3.27
N PRO A 21 -20.33 -24.46 2.45
CA PRO A 21 -19.61 -24.52 1.18
C PRO A 21 -20.08 -23.47 0.18
N VAL A 22 -21.38 -23.15 0.16
CA VAL A 22 -21.94 -22.15 -0.78
C VAL A 22 -21.52 -20.74 -0.39
N GLY A 23 -21.70 -20.36 0.88
CA GLY A 23 -21.28 -19.05 1.38
C GLY A 23 -19.77 -18.85 1.24
N THR A 24 -18.96 -19.87 1.53
CA THR A 24 -17.50 -19.82 1.36
C THR A 24 -17.11 -19.64 -0.11
N ALA A 25 -17.74 -20.37 -1.04
CA ALA A 25 -17.46 -20.23 -2.46
C ALA A 25 -17.82 -18.82 -2.98
N ILE A 26 -18.99 -18.30 -2.60
CA ILE A 26 -19.42 -16.93 -2.94
C ILE A 26 -18.43 -15.92 -2.37
N GLY A 27 -18.12 -16.03 -1.07
CA GLY A 27 -17.17 -15.16 -0.39
C GLY A 27 -15.80 -15.18 -1.08
N PHE A 28 -15.24 -16.34 -1.34
CA PHE A 28 -13.94 -16.49 -1.98
C PHE A 28 -13.91 -15.87 -3.38
N VAL A 29 -14.88 -16.16 -4.23
CA VAL A 29 -14.91 -15.66 -5.61
C VAL A 29 -15.11 -14.14 -5.65
N LEU A 30 -16.14 -13.64 -4.96
CA LEU A 30 -16.47 -12.21 -5.00
C LEU A 30 -15.42 -11.35 -4.30
N SER A 31 -14.91 -11.76 -3.12
CA SER A 31 -13.82 -11.05 -2.44
C SER A 31 -12.55 -11.04 -3.27
N SER A 32 -12.20 -12.17 -3.93
CA SER A 32 -11.01 -12.22 -4.79
C SER A 32 -11.12 -11.26 -5.98
N ILE A 33 -12.30 -11.12 -6.58
CA ILE A 33 -12.54 -10.15 -7.68
C ILE A 33 -12.40 -8.72 -7.15
N ALA A 34 -13.11 -8.38 -6.07
CA ALA A 34 -13.09 -7.02 -5.50
C ALA A 34 -11.68 -6.62 -5.06
N ILE A 35 -10.99 -7.48 -4.31
CA ILE A 35 -9.63 -7.21 -3.82
C ILE A 35 -8.60 -7.17 -4.95
N THR A 36 -8.77 -7.94 -6.03
CA THR A 36 -7.92 -7.80 -7.22
C THR A 36 -8.01 -6.37 -7.79
N LEU A 37 -9.18 -5.78 -7.86
CA LEU A 37 -9.36 -4.39 -8.32
C LEU A 37 -8.65 -3.40 -7.36
N VAL A 38 -8.78 -3.60 -6.05
CA VAL A 38 -8.08 -2.79 -5.03
C VAL A 38 -6.57 -2.88 -5.20
N VAL A 39 -6.02 -4.09 -5.32
CA VAL A 39 -4.58 -4.32 -5.55
C VAL A 39 -4.12 -3.63 -6.85
N LEU A 40 -4.88 -3.76 -7.94
CA LEU A 40 -4.55 -3.09 -9.20
C LEU A 40 -4.52 -1.56 -9.08
N CYS A 41 -5.37 -0.96 -8.24
CA CYS A 41 -5.33 0.47 -7.95
C CYS A 41 -4.02 0.86 -7.22
N TYR A 42 -3.57 0.07 -6.22
CA TYR A 42 -2.29 0.32 -5.54
C TYR A 42 -1.09 0.10 -6.46
N LEU A 43 -1.08 -0.95 -7.28
CA LEU A 43 -0.05 -1.14 -8.31
C LEU A 43 -0.06 -0.05 -9.39
N TRP A 44 -1.22 0.56 -9.65
CA TRP A 44 -1.29 1.74 -10.52
C TRP A 44 -0.72 2.98 -9.83
N LEU A 45 -0.88 3.12 -8.53
CA LEU A 45 -0.29 4.21 -7.74
C LEU A 45 1.25 4.11 -7.72
N ASP A 46 1.78 2.89 -7.58
CA ASP A 46 3.18 2.49 -7.46
C ASP A 46 4.00 2.58 -8.79
N ARG A 47 3.62 3.41 -9.74
CA ARG A 47 4.21 3.37 -11.11
C ARG A 47 5.46 4.21 -11.31
N TRP A 48 5.72 5.18 -10.44
CA TRP A 48 6.86 6.08 -10.61
C TRP A 48 8.17 5.42 -10.17
N GLU A 49 8.20 4.88 -9.00
CA GLU A 49 9.26 4.11 -8.38
C GLU A 49 8.66 2.78 -7.92
N PRO A 50 8.55 1.78 -8.83
CA PRO A 50 7.90 0.52 -8.49
C PRO A 50 8.62 -0.18 -7.36
N GLU A 51 7.89 -0.47 -6.29
CA GLU A 51 8.39 -1.18 -5.13
C GLU A 51 8.75 -2.64 -5.45
N PRO A 52 9.68 -3.26 -4.71
CA PRO A 52 10.07 -4.63 -4.94
C PRO A 52 8.87 -5.58 -4.86
N PRO A 53 8.54 -6.35 -5.92
CA PRO A 53 7.34 -7.20 -5.95
C PRO A 53 7.27 -8.20 -4.79
N ARG A 54 8.42 -8.63 -4.28
CA ARG A 54 8.50 -9.51 -3.11
C ARG A 54 7.94 -8.84 -1.84
N LEU A 55 8.20 -7.55 -1.65
CA LEU A 55 7.70 -6.79 -0.50
C LEU A 55 6.21 -6.48 -0.65
N LEU A 56 5.74 -6.18 -1.85
CA LEU A 56 4.31 -6.00 -2.13
C LEU A 56 3.51 -7.27 -1.83
N ILE A 57 4.01 -8.43 -2.29
CA ILE A 57 3.42 -9.74 -1.98
C ILE A 57 3.45 -10.00 -0.48
N LEU A 58 4.56 -9.72 0.20
CA LEU A 58 4.68 -9.89 1.64
C LEU A 58 3.72 -8.98 2.42
N ALA A 59 3.47 -7.76 1.97
CA ALA A 59 2.50 -6.85 2.56
C ALA A 59 1.08 -7.43 2.48
N PHE A 60 0.66 -7.88 1.30
CA PHE A 60 -0.63 -8.53 1.11
C PHE A 60 -0.76 -9.80 1.96
N LEU A 61 0.23 -10.68 1.92
CA LEU A 61 0.23 -11.92 2.71
C LEU A 61 0.29 -11.66 4.22
N TRP A 62 0.92 -10.58 4.67
CA TRP A 62 0.88 -10.16 6.07
C TRP A 62 -0.56 -9.87 6.50
N GLY A 63 -1.30 -9.08 5.72
CA GLY A 63 -2.73 -8.80 5.97
C GLY A 63 -3.56 -10.07 5.99
N ALA A 64 -3.45 -10.87 4.93
CA ALA A 64 -4.24 -12.08 4.71
C ALA A 64 -3.90 -13.25 5.65
N SER A 65 -2.83 -13.18 6.43
CA SER A 65 -2.43 -14.27 7.33
C SER A 65 -2.02 -13.79 8.72
N VAL A 66 -0.95 -12.99 8.82
CA VAL A 66 -0.42 -12.60 10.13
C VAL A 66 -1.38 -11.70 10.88
N ALA A 67 -1.85 -10.63 10.22
CA ALA A 67 -2.73 -9.66 10.87
C ALA A 67 -4.06 -10.30 11.24
N ILE A 68 -4.70 -11.05 10.32
CA ILE A 68 -5.99 -11.69 10.60
C ILE A 68 -5.91 -12.72 11.73
N ILE A 69 -4.90 -13.59 11.74
CA ILE A 69 -4.75 -14.60 12.80
C ILE A 69 -4.43 -13.95 14.14
N LEU A 70 -3.56 -12.95 14.15
CA LEU A 70 -3.21 -12.21 15.37
C LEU A 70 -4.46 -11.51 15.92
N SER A 71 -5.27 -10.88 15.07
CA SER A 71 -6.52 -10.24 15.47
C SER A 71 -7.49 -11.24 16.06
N LEU A 72 -7.80 -12.34 15.35
CA LEU A 72 -8.73 -13.36 15.84
C LEU A 72 -8.31 -13.93 17.21
N VAL A 73 -7.01 -14.21 17.39
CA VAL A 73 -6.51 -14.76 18.68
C VAL A 73 -6.64 -13.72 19.81
N LEU A 74 -6.28 -12.46 19.52
CA LEU A 74 -6.35 -11.40 20.53
C LEU A 74 -7.79 -10.99 20.86
N GLU A 75 -8.69 -11.01 19.87
CA GLU A 75 -10.12 -10.75 20.08
C GLU A 75 -10.76 -11.86 20.92
N LEU A 76 -10.52 -13.13 20.61
CA LEU A 76 -10.98 -14.25 21.42
C LEU A 76 -10.46 -14.17 22.87
N TRP A 77 -9.21 -13.81 23.04
CA TRP A 77 -8.64 -13.60 24.38
C TRP A 77 -9.31 -12.41 25.09
N ALA A 78 -9.51 -11.30 24.39
CA ALA A 78 -10.15 -10.12 24.95
C ALA A 78 -11.61 -10.41 25.35
N ASP A 79 -12.37 -11.15 24.54
CA ASP A 79 -13.75 -11.54 24.85
C ASP A 79 -13.82 -12.49 26.05
N ALA A 80 -12.80 -13.31 26.28
CA ALA A 80 -12.71 -14.17 27.46
C ALA A 80 -12.37 -13.42 28.75
N VAL A 81 -11.67 -12.27 28.67
CA VAL A 81 -11.15 -11.53 29.82
C VAL A 81 -12.03 -10.33 30.18
N PHE A 82 -12.58 -9.62 29.20
CA PHE A 82 -13.34 -8.38 29.41
C PHE A 82 -14.84 -8.67 29.48
N ILE A 83 -15.48 -8.25 30.57
CA ILE A 83 -16.94 -8.33 30.75
C ILE A 83 -17.57 -7.16 29.99
N PRO A 84 -18.63 -7.39 29.18
CA PRO A 84 -19.32 -6.34 28.48
C PRO A 84 -19.90 -5.26 29.44
N THR A 85 -19.82 -4.00 29.05
CA THR A 85 -20.35 -2.88 29.86
C THR A 85 -21.89 -2.88 29.81
N PRO A 86 -22.57 -2.93 30.95
CA PRO A 86 -24.04 -2.89 30.98
C PRO A 86 -24.59 -1.63 30.32
N GLY A 87 -25.64 -1.78 29.51
CA GLY A 87 -26.34 -0.65 28.87
C GLY A 87 -25.85 -0.27 27.48
N LEU A 88 -24.75 -0.85 26.99
CA LEU A 88 -24.35 -0.73 25.59
C LEU A 88 -25.06 -1.81 24.72
N PRO A 89 -25.28 -1.56 23.41
CA PRO A 89 -25.76 -2.58 22.49
C PRO A 89 -24.87 -3.83 22.54
N GLU A 90 -25.48 -5.00 22.38
CA GLU A 90 -24.74 -6.26 22.32
C GLU A 90 -23.69 -6.22 21.18
N GLY A 91 -22.47 -6.65 21.49
CA GLY A 91 -21.37 -6.62 20.53
C GLY A 91 -20.77 -5.24 20.24
N PHE A 92 -21.31 -4.14 20.76
CA PHE A 92 -20.76 -2.80 20.47
C PHE A 92 -19.30 -2.65 20.90
N GLU A 93 -18.95 -3.06 22.12
CA GLU A 93 -17.56 -2.95 22.61
C GLU A 93 -16.59 -3.82 21.86
N SER A 94 -16.98 -5.06 21.52
CA SER A 94 -16.13 -5.96 20.74
C SER A 94 -15.93 -5.45 19.32
N THR A 95 -17.00 -5.08 18.64
CA THR A 95 -16.97 -4.72 17.21
C THR A 95 -16.51 -3.29 16.98
N ALA A 96 -16.97 -2.32 17.79
CA ALA A 96 -16.69 -0.89 17.57
C ALA A 96 -15.43 -0.39 18.27
N LEU A 97 -14.95 -1.07 19.33
CA LEU A 97 -13.80 -0.58 20.10
C LEU A 97 -12.64 -1.58 20.07
N ARG A 98 -12.84 -2.84 20.53
CA ARG A 98 -11.75 -3.80 20.69
C ARG A 98 -11.19 -4.28 19.35
N ALA A 99 -12.04 -4.69 18.41
CA ALA A 99 -11.60 -5.15 17.11
C ALA A 99 -10.79 -4.08 16.36
N PRO A 100 -11.23 -2.80 16.20
CA PRO A 100 -10.42 -1.77 15.58
C PRO A 100 -9.06 -1.54 16.21
N ILE A 101 -8.97 -1.55 17.55
CA ILE A 101 -7.70 -1.39 18.28
C ILE A 101 -6.75 -2.54 17.93
N ILE A 102 -7.22 -3.77 18.02
CA ILE A 102 -6.41 -4.97 17.80
C ILE A 102 -6.00 -5.09 16.33
N GLU A 103 -6.95 -4.94 15.42
CA GLU A 103 -6.73 -5.13 14.00
C GLU A 103 -5.80 -4.07 13.39
N GLU A 104 -6.02 -2.78 13.73
CA GLU A 104 -5.14 -1.73 13.20
C GLU A 104 -3.71 -1.84 13.78
N ALA A 105 -3.56 -2.35 15.02
CA ALA A 105 -2.24 -2.68 15.56
C ALA A 105 -1.59 -3.83 14.79
N ALA A 106 -2.32 -4.91 14.52
CA ALA A 106 -1.82 -6.08 13.79
C ALA A 106 -1.44 -5.74 12.34
N LYS A 107 -2.26 -4.94 11.65
CA LYS A 107 -1.97 -4.42 10.29
C LYS A 107 -0.78 -3.48 10.32
N GLY A 108 -0.77 -2.54 11.26
CA GLY A 108 0.26 -1.51 11.40
C GLY A 108 1.64 -2.05 11.73
N LEU A 109 1.73 -3.19 12.42
CA LEU A 109 2.98 -3.83 12.77
C LEU A 109 3.86 -4.10 11.53
N PHE A 110 3.28 -4.40 10.36
CA PHE A 110 4.03 -4.52 9.12
C PHE A 110 4.80 -3.25 8.78
N LEU A 111 4.12 -2.08 8.82
CA LEU A 111 4.76 -0.79 8.52
C LEU A 111 5.86 -0.47 9.53
N LEU A 112 5.67 -0.78 10.81
CA LEU A 112 6.69 -0.58 11.86
C LEU A 112 7.91 -1.47 11.60
N ILE A 113 7.72 -2.71 11.16
CA ILE A 113 8.82 -3.61 10.75
C ILE A 113 9.55 -3.03 9.52
N MET A 114 8.81 -2.50 8.54
CA MET A 114 9.39 -1.84 7.37
C MET A 114 10.26 -0.62 7.73
N MET A 115 9.94 0.09 8.82
CA MET A 115 10.77 1.21 9.31
C MET A 115 12.13 0.76 9.85
N THR A 116 12.41 -0.54 9.97
CA THR A 116 13.64 -1.09 10.55
C THR A 116 14.62 -1.60 9.49
N GLY A 117 15.91 -1.56 9.80
CA GLY A 117 16.96 -2.16 8.98
C GLY A 117 17.05 -1.58 7.56
N ARG A 118 17.32 -2.44 6.58
CA ARG A 118 17.45 -2.06 5.16
C ARG A 118 16.11 -1.71 4.51
N ARG A 119 15.01 -2.31 4.98
CA ARG A 119 13.66 -2.10 4.43
C ARG A 119 13.15 -0.66 4.58
N ARG A 120 13.73 0.10 5.53
CA ARG A 120 13.41 1.52 5.71
C ARG A 120 13.69 2.35 4.44
N HIS A 121 14.58 1.89 3.57
CA HIS A 121 14.92 2.59 2.34
C HIS A 121 13.82 2.51 1.28
N GLU A 122 12.95 1.50 1.38
CA GLU A 122 11.78 1.34 0.53
C GLU A 122 10.60 2.28 0.92
N LEU A 123 10.72 3.04 2.01
CA LEU A 123 9.72 4.02 2.45
C LEU A 123 10.22 5.44 2.18
N ASN A 124 10.33 5.82 0.92
CA ASN A 124 10.92 7.08 0.46
C ASN A 124 9.89 8.20 0.35
N SER A 125 8.66 7.86 0.00
CA SER A 125 7.56 8.77 -0.28
C SER A 125 6.31 8.44 0.53
N LEU A 126 5.32 9.33 0.48
CA LEU A 126 3.99 9.03 1.03
C LEU A 126 3.31 7.94 0.20
N THR A 127 3.59 7.88 -1.10
CA THR A 127 3.03 6.86 -1.99
C THR A 127 3.43 5.46 -1.54
N ASP A 128 4.70 5.22 -1.23
CA ASP A 128 5.21 3.92 -0.79
C ASP A 128 4.53 3.49 0.51
N CYS A 129 4.45 4.42 1.49
CA CYS A 129 3.75 4.15 2.74
C CYS A 129 2.27 3.78 2.51
N LEU A 130 1.57 4.47 1.59
CA LEU A 130 0.18 4.18 1.23
C LEU A 130 0.04 2.86 0.48
N VAL A 131 0.97 2.53 -0.40
CA VAL A 131 0.97 1.28 -1.18
C VAL A 131 1.13 0.08 -0.26
N TYR A 132 2.14 0.09 0.62
CA TYR A 132 2.34 -1.00 1.57
C TYR A 132 1.16 -1.14 2.55
N ALA A 133 0.69 -0.03 3.13
CA ALA A 133 -0.48 -0.03 4.01
C ALA A 133 -1.73 -0.54 3.30
N GLY A 134 -1.98 -0.04 2.09
CA GLY A 134 -3.12 -0.43 1.28
C GLY A 134 -3.13 -1.91 0.94
N LEU A 135 -1.97 -2.50 0.62
CA LEU A 135 -1.85 -3.93 0.34
C LEU A 135 -2.04 -4.79 1.60
N VAL A 136 -1.54 -4.33 2.77
CA VAL A 136 -1.82 -5.00 4.06
C VAL A 136 -3.33 -4.97 4.33
N GLY A 137 -3.98 -3.80 4.20
CA GLY A 137 -5.42 -3.66 4.37
C GLY A 137 -6.22 -4.49 3.37
N ALA A 138 -5.81 -4.56 2.11
CA ALA A 138 -6.45 -5.38 1.09
C ALA A 138 -6.33 -6.89 1.39
N GLY A 139 -5.17 -7.34 1.86
CA GLY A 139 -4.98 -8.74 2.29
C GLY A 139 -5.85 -9.09 3.48
N PHE A 140 -5.95 -8.21 4.47
CA PHE A 140 -6.82 -8.39 5.63
C PHE A 140 -8.30 -8.46 5.19
N ALA A 141 -8.76 -7.47 4.42
CA ALA A 141 -10.12 -7.41 3.90
C ALA A 141 -10.49 -8.67 3.11
N TRP A 142 -9.57 -9.18 2.28
CA TRP A 142 -9.83 -10.38 1.48
C TRP A 142 -10.32 -11.55 2.32
N PHE A 143 -9.64 -11.86 3.42
CA PHE A 143 -9.99 -12.99 4.26
C PHE A 143 -11.19 -12.66 5.16
N GLU A 144 -11.24 -11.48 5.74
CA GLU A 144 -12.35 -11.06 6.59
C GLU A 144 -13.67 -11.01 5.83
N ASP A 145 -13.70 -10.52 4.59
CA ASP A 145 -14.90 -10.51 3.74
C ASP A 145 -15.39 -11.94 3.45
N ILE A 146 -14.46 -12.89 3.23
CA ILE A 146 -14.83 -14.31 3.10
C ILE A 146 -15.50 -14.81 4.37
N LEU A 147 -14.93 -14.48 5.56
CA LEU A 147 -15.50 -14.88 6.85
C LEU A 147 -16.92 -14.34 7.02
N TYR A 148 -17.15 -13.05 6.78
CA TYR A 148 -18.48 -12.43 6.94
C TYR A 148 -19.51 -12.99 5.95
N ILE A 149 -19.14 -13.18 4.69
CA ILE A 149 -20.04 -13.72 3.67
C ILE A 149 -20.38 -15.18 3.94
N ALA A 150 -19.38 -15.98 4.37
CA ALA A 150 -19.57 -17.38 4.69
C ALA A 150 -20.39 -17.63 5.96
N ASN A 151 -20.30 -16.72 6.94
CA ASN A 151 -21.03 -16.83 8.21
C ASN A 151 -22.46 -16.27 8.14
N SER A 152 -22.92 -15.78 6.99
CA SER A 152 -24.30 -15.34 6.83
C SER A 152 -25.27 -16.54 6.85
N GLU A 153 -26.40 -16.38 7.54
CA GLU A 153 -27.37 -17.45 7.77
C GLU A 153 -28.10 -17.95 6.50
N SER A 154 -28.08 -17.17 5.43
CA SER A 154 -28.78 -17.47 4.20
C SER A 154 -28.03 -16.96 2.96
N LEU A 155 -28.37 -17.52 1.79
CA LEU A 155 -27.83 -17.05 0.52
C LEU A 155 -28.12 -15.55 0.29
N ALA A 156 -29.33 -15.10 0.63
CA ALA A 156 -29.69 -13.69 0.53
C ALA A 156 -28.83 -12.83 1.46
N GLY A 157 -28.60 -13.28 2.70
CA GLY A 157 -27.68 -12.63 3.64
C GLY A 157 -26.25 -12.56 3.10
N SER A 158 -25.72 -13.65 2.55
CA SER A 158 -24.39 -13.67 1.92
C SER A 158 -24.26 -12.65 0.78
N LEU A 159 -25.30 -12.54 -0.07
CA LEU A 159 -25.28 -11.58 -1.18
C LEU A 159 -25.41 -10.12 -0.71
N VAL A 160 -26.22 -9.84 0.31
CA VAL A 160 -26.35 -8.52 0.92
C VAL A 160 -25.01 -8.12 1.57
N THR A 161 -24.41 -9.00 2.37
CA THR A 161 -23.10 -8.78 2.99
C THR A 161 -22.04 -8.51 1.93
N ALA A 162 -22.02 -9.31 0.86
CA ALA A 162 -21.10 -9.08 -0.26
C ALA A 162 -21.32 -7.73 -0.92
N ALA A 163 -22.55 -7.29 -1.14
CA ALA A 163 -22.85 -5.98 -1.72
C ALA A 163 -22.36 -4.84 -0.82
N LEU A 164 -22.65 -4.89 0.48
CA LEU A 164 -22.25 -3.85 1.43
C LEU A 164 -20.72 -3.76 1.58
N ARG A 165 -20.02 -4.90 1.65
CA ARG A 165 -18.56 -4.93 1.87
C ARG A 165 -17.75 -4.76 0.59
N LEU A 166 -18.13 -5.42 -0.49
CA LEU A 166 -17.30 -5.50 -1.70
C LEU A 166 -17.63 -4.45 -2.76
N ILE A 167 -18.85 -3.91 -2.78
CA ILE A 167 -19.26 -2.85 -3.73
C ILE A 167 -19.17 -1.48 -3.07
N MET A 168 -19.76 -1.33 -1.87
CA MET A 168 -19.78 -0.04 -1.19
C MET A 168 -18.43 0.28 -0.52
N ALA A 169 -17.77 -0.68 0.09
CA ALA A 169 -16.61 -0.44 0.93
C ALA A 169 -15.35 -1.29 0.59
N PRO A 170 -15.00 -1.57 -0.68
CA PRO A 170 -13.89 -2.46 -1.04
C PRO A 170 -12.52 -1.95 -0.56
N PHE A 171 -12.41 -0.66 -0.28
CA PHE A 171 -11.19 -0.01 0.21
C PHE A 171 -11.18 0.26 1.72
N ALA A 172 -12.20 -0.18 2.49
CA ALA A 172 -12.37 0.23 3.88
C ALA A 172 -11.10 -0.04 4.72
N HIS A 173 -10.62 -1.29 4.79
CA HIS A 173 -9.43 -1.62 5.59
C HIS A 173 -8.15 -0.96 5.05
N SER A 174 -8.01 -0.85 3.73
CA SER A 174 -6.92 -0.10 3.11
C SER A 174 -6.95 1.38 3.49
N LEU A 175 -8.15 1.96 3.59
CA LEU A 175 -8.37 3.35 3.99
C LEU A 175 -8.02 3.56 5.46
N PHE A 176 -8.45 2.65 6.36
CA PHE A 176 -8.16 2.76 7.79
C PHE A 176 -6.66 2.78 8.06
N VAL A 177 -5.94 1.77 7.59
CA VAL A 177 -4.50 1.66 7.80
C VAL A 177 -3.70 2.76 7.06
N SER A 178 -4.28 3.45 6.05
CA SER A 178 -3.66 4.60 5.38
C SER A 178 -3.44 5.78 6.32
N ALA A 179 -4.25 5.95 7.38
CA ALA A 179 -4.00 6.96 8.41
C ALA A 179 -2.68 6.69 9.14
N LEU A 180 -2.39 5.42 9.49
CA LEU A 180 -1.10 5.03 10.06
C LEU A 180 0.03 5.22 9.05
N ALA A 181 -0.17 4.94 7.76
CA ALA A 181 0.81 5.19 6.71
C ALA A 181 1.25 6.66 6.65
N VAL A 182 0.30 7.58 6.77
CA VAL A 182 0.57 9.03 6.86
C VAL A 182 1.40 9.32 8.11
N GLY A 183 1.06 8.75 9.27
CA GLY A 183 1.82 8.88 10.51
C GLY A 183 3.26 8.37 10.35
N VAL A 184 3.45 7.19 9.74
CA VAL A 184 4.76 6.60 9.45
C VAL A 184 5.57 7.49 8.50
N TYR A 185 4.97 8.00 7.44
CA TYR A 185 5.62 8.94 6.53
C TYR A 185 6.17 10.17 7.26
N PHE A 186 5.36 10.81 8.10
CA PHE A 186 5.82 11.96 8.89
C PHE A 186 6.87 11.56 9.93
N ALA A 187 6.76 10.39 10.56
CA ALA A 187 7.75 9.88 11.51
C ALA A 187 9.12 9.67 10.86
N LEU A 188 9.18 9.17 9.63
CA LEU A 188 10.41 9.02 8.86
C LEU A 188 11.14 10.35 8.60
N HIS A 189 10.38 11.46 8.58
CA HIS A 189 10.87 12.82 8.37
C HIS A 189 11.13 13.60 9.67
N ARG A 190 11.15 12.94 10.83
CA ARG A 190 11.50 13.54 12.12
C ARG A 190 12.85 13.02 12.60
N ARG A 191 13.64 13.88 13.26
CA ARG A 191 14.90 13.48 13.93
C ARG A 191 14.67 13.12 15.40
N ASN A 192 13.79 13.88 16.06
CA ASN A 192 13.47 13.66 17.47
C ASN A 192 12.65 12.37 17.66
N PRO A 193 13.10 11.43 18.53
CA PRO A 193 12.38 10.17 18.79
C PRO A 193 10.95 10.37 19.32
N LEU A 194 10.72 11.36 20.18
CA LEU A 194 9.39 11.66 20.70
C LEU A 194 8.45 12.15 19.58
N ALA A 195 8.94 13.02 18.70
CA ALA A 195 8.16 13.47 17.54
C ALA A 195 7.86 12.32 16.56
N LYS A 196 8.79 11.35 16.41
CA LYS A 196 8.51 10.12 15.63
C LYS A 196 7.37 9.32 16.24
N LEU A 197 7.48 9.05 17.54
CA LEU A 197 6.45 8.30 18.27
C LEU A 197 5.09 9.01 18.20
N SER A 198 5.05 10.32 18.40
CA SER A 198 3.80 11.09 18.29
C SER A 198 3.16 10.99 16.92
N CYS A 199 3.94 11.01 15.83
CA CYS A 199 3.41 10.83 14.48
C CYS A 199 2.80 9.42 14.28
N ILE A 200 3.50 8.38 14.76
CA ILE A 200 3.02 6.99 14.66
C ILE A 200 1.73 6.82 15.47
N VAL A 201 1.74 7.28 16.72
CA VAL A 201 0.56 7.19 17.61
C VAL A 201 -0.63 7.95 17.03
N ALA A 202 -0.42 9.17 16.53
CA ALA A 202 -1.49 9.95 15.88
C ALA A 202 -2.05 9.23 14.64
N GLY A 203 -1.19 8.65 13.80
CA GLY A 203 -1.63 7.85 12.65
C GLY A 203 -2.39 6.60 13.06
N TYR A 204 -1.93 5.89 14.10
CA TYR A 204 -2.60 4.71 14.64
C TYR A 204 -3.98 5.05 15.23
N VAL A 205 -4.06 6.09 16.05
CA VAL A 205 -5.34 6.58 16.60
C VAL A 205 -6.29 6.98 15.47
N GLY A 206 -5.78 7.64 14.42
CA GLY A 206 -6.58 7.96 13.24
C GLY A 206 -7.14 6.71 12.55
N ALA A 207 -6.33 5.66 12.38
CA ALA A 207 -6.77 4.39 11.81
C ALA A 207 -7.87 3.73 12.67
N VAL A 208 -7.64 3.66 13.99
CA VAL A 208 -8.61 3.11 14.95
C VAL A 208 -9.93 3.90 14.94
N VAL A 209 -9.88 5.22 14.91
CA VAL A 209 -11.09 6.07 14.89
C VAL A 209 -11.88 5.85 13.60
N LEU A 210 -11.22 5.82 12.44
CA LEU A 210 -11.90 5.56 11.15
C LEU A 210 -12.60 4.20 11.17
N HIS A 211 -11.91 3.18 11.64
CA HIS A 211 -12.41 1.82 11.72
C HIS A 211 -13.54 1.68 12.76
N ALA A 212 -13.35 2.23 13.96
CA ALA A 212 -14.33 2.21 15.04
C ALA A 212 -15.65 2.90 14.66
N MET A 213 -15.58 4.04 13.98
CA MET A 213 -16.78 4.72 13.48
C MET A 213 -17.51 3.89 12.43
N TRP A 214 -16.78 3.23 11.53
CA TRP A 214 -17.35 2.34 10.53
C TRP A 214 -18.07 1.15 11.18
N ASN A 215 -17.36 0.38 12.00
CA ASN A 215 -17.91 -0.80 12.66
C ASN A 215 -19.04 -0.43 13.65
N GLY A 216 -18.84 0.63 14.45
CA GLY A 216 -19.84 1.08 15.42
C GLY A 216 -21.15 1.50 14.77
N SER A 217 -21.09 2.13 13.59
CA SER A 217 -22.30 2.52 12.85
C SER A 217 -23.16 1.32 12.46
N SER A 218 -22.53 0.19 12.07
CA SER A 218 -23.25 -1.02 11.67
C SER A 218 -23.94 -1.73 12.84
N VAL A 219 -23.42 -1.58 14.07
CA VAL A 219 -24.02 -2.13 15.29
C VAL A 219 -25.17 -1.27 15.81
N ILE A 220 -25.12 0.04 15.55
CA ILE A 220 -26.16 0.98 16.06
C ILE A 220 -27.44 0.84 15.24
N SER A 221 -27.39 1.05 13.92
CA SER A 221 -28.54 0.88 13.01
C SER A 221 -28.12 0.99 11.55
N ILE A 222 -29.02 0.55 10.66
CA ILE A 222 -28.79 0.68 9.21
C ILE A 222 -28.73 2.15 8.77
N GLU A 223 -29.50 3.02 9.40
CA GLU A 223 -29.48 4.47 9.12
C GLU A 223 -28.16 5.08 9.55
N ALA A 224 -27.64 4.73 10.74
CA ALA A 224 -26.32 5.17 11.21
C ALA A 224 -25.21 4.70 10.26
N TYR A 225 -25.30 3.46 9.76
CA TYR A 225 -24.36 2.93 8.77
C TYR A 225 -24.32 3.79 7.50
N PHE A 226 -25.47 4.10 6.91
CA PHE A 226 -25.52 4.94 5.69
C PHE A 226 -25.12 6.39 5.96
N LEU A 227 -25.45 6.96 7.11
CA LEU A 227 -25.00 8.31 7.51
C LEU A 227 -23.48 8.37 7.61
N VAL A 228 -22.86 7.41 8.32
CA VAL A 228 -21.39 7.33 8.42
C VAL A 228 -20.76 7.06 7.06
N TYR A 229 -21.34 6.20 6.24
CA TYR A 229 -20.86 5.96 4.89
C TYR A 229 -20.80 7.25 4.06
N VAL A 230 -21.92 7.98 3.97
CA VAL A 230 -22.02 9.17 3.11
C VAL A 230 -21.24 10.36 3.66
N PHE A 231 -21.38 10.67 4.97
CA PHE A 231 -20.86 11.90 5.55
C PHE A 231 -19.48 11.77 6.18
N TRP A 232 -18.99 10.56 6.37
CA TRP A 232 -17.67 10.30 6.94
C TRP A 232 -16.76 9.52 6.00
N MET A 233 -17.15 8.30 5.61
CA MET A 233 -16.29 7.43 4.81
C MET A 233 -16.04 7.97 3.41
N MET A 234 -17.06 8.47 2.72
CA MET A 234 -16.90 9.02 1.36
C MET A 234 -16.01 10.28 1.33
N PRO A 235 -16.15 11.28 2.20
CA PRO A 235 -15.22 12.40 2.31
C PRO A 235 -13.79 11.97 2.61
N VAL A 236 -13.58 11.03 3.54
CA VAL A 236 -12.24 10.50 3.86
C VAL A 236 -11.64 9.75 2.68
N PHE A 237 -12.43 8.97 1.96
CA PHE A 237 -11.99 8.29 0.74
C PHE A 237 -11.58 9.27 -0.37
N VAL A 238 -12.37 10.31 -0.60
CA VAL A 238 -12.02 11.39 -1.56
C VAL A 238 -10.73 12.10 -1.13
N LEU A 239 -10.55 12.37 0.17
CA LEU A 239 -9.31 12.94 0.71
C LEU A 239 -8.12 12.00 0.48
N ALA A 240 -8.28 10.70 0.70
CA ALA A 240 -7.23 9.70 0.47
C ALA A 240 -6.82 9.64 -1.01
N ILE A 241 -7.79 9.65 -1.95
CA ILE A 241 -7.53 9.74 -3.38
C ILE A 241 -6.75 11.02 -3.71
N TRP A 242 -7.19 12.17 -3.18
CA TRP A 242 -6.52 13.45 -3.41
C TRP A 242 -5.06 13.42 -2.90
N LEU A 243 -4.83 12.88 -1.69
CA LEU A 243 -3.49 12.72 -1.14
C LEU A 243 -2.62 11.79 -2.00
N ALA A 244 -3.16 10.66 -2.45
CA ALA A 244 -2.47 9.73 -3.33
C ALA A 244 -2.10 10.36 -4.67
N VAL A 245 -3.03 11.06 -5.32
CA VAL A 245 -2.77 11.79 -6.57
C VAL A 245 -1.73 12.90 -6.36
N LYS A 246 -1.85 13.67 -5.28
CA LYS A 246 -0.89 14.74 -4.94
C LYS A 246 0.51 14.17 -4.66
N SER A 247 0.61 13.06 -3.93
CA SER A 247 1.89 12.38 -3.67
C SER A 247 2.54 11.96 -4.98
N ARG A 248 1.78 11.32 -5.86
CA ARG A 248 2.25 10.89 -7.18
C ARG A 248 2.72 12.06 -8.07
N HIS A 249 2.04 13.20 -8.04
CA HIS A 249 2.50 14.40 -8.75
C HIS A 249 3.81 14.93 -8.16
N ARG A 250 3.99 14.87 -6.84
CA ARG A 250 5.24 15.23 -6.19
C ARG A 250 6.40 14.34 -6.63
N GLU A 251 6.21 13.05 -6.75
CA GLU A 251 7.24 12.13 -7.26
C GLU A 251 7.72 12.53 -8.66
N GLN A 252 6.78 12.85 -9.55
CA GLN A 252 7.13 13.39 -10.86
C GLN A 252 7.99 14.65 -10.77
N GLN A 253 7.64 15.58 -9.90
CA GLN A 253 8.38 16.82 -9.69
C GLN A 253 9.78 16.56 -9.12
N VAL A 254 9.92 15.61 -8.19
CA VAL A 254 11.23 15.23 -7.63
C VAL A 254 12.15 14.73 -8.73
N VAL A 255 11.72 13.78 -9.54
CA VAL A 255 12.54 13.26 -10.65
C VAL A 255 12.92 14.38 -11.61
N ALA A 256 11.96 15.18 -12.06
CA ALA A 256 12.21 16.28 -12.99
C ALA A 256 13.21 17.32 -12.44
N ALA A 257 13.14 17.63 -11.14
CA ALA A 257 14.01 18.60 -10.47
C ALA A 257 15.46 18.11 -10.31
N LYS A 258 15.68 16.77 -10.19
CA LYS A 258 17.04 16.21 -10.00
C LYS A 258 17.77 15.93 -11.31
N LEU A 259 17.05 15.74 -12.43
CA LEU A 259 17.64 15.45 -13.74
C LEU A 259 18.69 16.46 -14.20
N PRO A 260 18.54 17.81 -14.07
CA PRO A 260 19.57 18.76 -14.47
C PRO A 260 20.92 18.54 -13.77
N ASN A 261 20.90 18.25 -12.47
CA ASN A 261 22.11 17.95 -11.71
C ASN A 261 22.78 16.65 -12.16
N MET A 262 21.97 15.64 -12.54
CA MET A 262 22.48 14.39 -13.09
C MET A 262 23.10 14.57 -14.48
N VAL A 263 22.55 15.48 -15.28
CA VAL A 263 23.15 15.87 -16.57
C VAL A 263 24.51 16.55 -16.34
N ALA A 264 24.57 17.49 -15.42
CA ALA A 264 25.83 18.19 -15.06
C ALA A 264 26.90 17.22 -14.52
N ALA A 265 26.47 16.15 -13.79
CA ALA A 265 27.36 15.10 -13.29
C ALA A 265 27.72 14.04 -14.34
N GLY A 266 27.22 14.13 -15.59
CA GLY A 266 27.50 13.17 -16.66
C GLY A 266 26.80 11.79 -16.48
N LEU A 267 25.88 11.66 -15.53
CA LEU A 267 25.12 10.43 -15.27
C LEU A 267 24.08 10.15 -16.34
N VAL A 268 23.44 11.20 -16.85
CA VAL A 268 22.47 11.15 -17.95
C VAL A 268 22.76 12.24 -18.96
N THR A 269 22.40 12.05 -20.23
CA THR A 269 22.51 13.11 -21.25
C THR A 269 21.28 14.04 -21.19
N ALA A 270 21.37 15.22 -21.76
CA ALA A 270 20.25 16.16 -21.87
C ALA A 270 19.04 15.55 -22.63
N ASN A 271 19.33 14.74 -23.66
CA ASN A 271 18.29 14.03 -24.41
C ASN A 271 17.61 12.97 -23.53
N GLU A 272 18.36 12.19 -22.76
CA GLU A 272 17.81 11.20 -21.83
C GLU A 272 16.95 11.87 -20.76
N ALA A 273 17.40 12.98 -20.17
CA ALA A 273 16.64 13.78 -19.22
C ALA A 273 15.29 14.21 -19.79
N SER A 274 15.21 14.51 -21.09
CA SER A 274 13.97 14.94 -21.73
C SER A 274 12.88 13.86 -21.67
N TRP A 275 13.21 12.58 -21.89
CA TRP A 275 12.24 11.50 -21.86
C TRP A 275 12.14 10.79 -20.48
N LEU A 276 13.11 10.96 -19.58
CA LEU A 276 13.07 10.45 -18.22
C LEU A 276 12.09 11.21 -17.31
N ARG A 277 11.80 12.47 -17.60
CA ARG A 277 11.06 13.38 -16.73
C ARG A 277 9.59 13.02 -16.48
N SER A 278 9.00 12.13 -17.29
CA SER A 278 7.61 11.71 -17.10
C SER A 278 7.39 10.22 -17.43
N ILE A 279 6.40 9.61 -16.79
CA ILE A 279 6.03 8.21 -17.11
C ILE A 279 5.61 8.05 -18.56
N ARG A 280 4.89 9.04 -19.12
CA ARG A 280 4.44 9.00 -20.53
C ARG A 280 5.64 8.95 -21.46
N THR A 281 6.57 9.86 -21.30
CA THR A 281 7.75 9.97 -22.18
C THR A 281 8.70 8.78 -22.01
N ARG A 282 8.87 8.25 -20.79
CA ARG A 282 9.60 6.98 -20.55
C ARG A 282 8.99 5.81 -21.29
N LYS A 283 7.64 5.66 -21.21
CA LYS A 283 6.95 4.60 -21.93
C LYS A 283 7.09 4.69 -23.43
N LEU A 284 7.04 5.91 -23.99
CA LEU A 284 7.23 6.14 -25.41
C LEU A 284 8.66 5.75 -25.84
N ALA A 285 9.69 6.16 -25.11
CA ALA A 285 11.07 5.79 -25.39
C ALA A 285 11.29 4.27 -25.29
N VAL A 286 10.76 3.60 -24.26
CA VAL A 286 10.81 2.15 -24.11
C VAL A 286 10.08 1.44 -25.24
N ALA A 287 8.89 1.92 -25.64
CA ALA A 287 8.12 1.34 -26.74
C ALA A 287 8.84 1.48 -28.08
N GLU A 288 9.49 2.61 -28.33
CA GLU A 288 10.29 2.86 -29.52
C GLU A 288 11.42 1.83 -29.65
N VAL A 289 12.19 1.65 -28.56
CA VAL A 289 13.28 0.66 -28.54
C VAL A 289 12.72 -0.76 -28.67
N THR A 290 11.62 -1.06 -27.97
CA THR A 290 11.01 -2.40 -28.04
C THR A 290 10.57 -2.76 -29.45
N ARG A 291 10.00 -1.78 -30.18
CA ARG A 291 9.54 -1.97 -31.57
C ARG A 291 10.69 -2.23 -32.53
N HIS A 292 11.81 -1.51 -32.42
CA HIS A 292 12.91 -1.56 -33.38
C HIS A 292 14.06 -2.50 -32.97
N ARG A 293 14.24 -2.81 -31.69
CA ARG A 293 15.34 -3.59 -31.14
C ARG A 293 14.91 -4.81 -30.31
N GLY A 294 13.60 -4.99 -30.15
CA GLY A 294 13.04 -6.15 -29.47
C GLY A 294 12.79 -5.95 -27.97
N LYS A 295 12.10 -6.93 -27.37
CA LYS A 295 11.65 -6.86 -25.96
C LYS A 295 12.80 -6.79 -24.95
N ALA A 296 13.91 -7.48 -25.20
CA ALA A 296 15.09 -7.47 -24.33
C ALA A 296 15.70 -6.07 -24.23
N ALA A 297 15.86 -5.38 -25.37
CA ALA A 297 16.34 -4.01 -25.46
C ALA A 297 15.43 -3.02 -24.72
N GLY A 298 14.10 -3.14 -24.92
CA GLY A 298 13.15 -2.32 -24.19
C GLY A 298 13.18 -2.56 -22.67
N LYS A 299 13.44 -3.80 -22.23
CA LYS A 299 13.62 -4.14 -20.80
C LYS A 299 14.89 -3.48 -20.24
N ALA A 300 16.01 -3.49 -20.99
CA ALA A 300 17.24 -2.84 -20.56
C ALA A 300 17.07 -1.32 -20.40
N VAL A 301 16.44 -0.64 -21.37
CA VAL A 301 16.13 0.81 -21.25
C VAL A 301 15.22 1.10 -20.08
N ARG A 302 14.23 0.26 -19.80
CA ARG A 302 13.39 0.40 -18.61
C ARG A 302 14.18 0.25 -17.33
N GLY A 303 15.10 -0.71 -17.24
CA GLY A 303 16.00 -0.92 -16.11
C GLY A 303 16.87 0.30 -15.84
N PHE A 304 17.48 0.87 -16.90
CA PHE A 304 18.23 2.12 -16.79
C PHE A 304 17.36 3.27 -16.26
N ALA A 305 16.17 3.44 -16.81
CA ALA A 305 15.25 4.49 -16.35
C ALA A 305 14.85 4.32 -14.88
N SER A 306 14.67 3.08 -14.40
CA SER A 306 14.39 2.80 -12.98
C SER A 306 15.54 3.23 -12.08
N GLN A 307 16.79 2.87 -12.42
CA GLN A 307 17.96 3.23 -11.62
C GLN A 307 18.17 4.77 -11.55
N VAL A 308 17.86 5.50 -12.62
CA VAL A 308 17.92 6.96 -12.61
C VAL A 308 16.85 7.55 -11.66
N VAL A 309 15.68 6.95 -11.60
CA VAL A 309 14.59 7.37 -10.70
C VAL A 309 14.97 7.12 -9.25
N GLU A 310 15.46 5.93 -8.90
CA GLU A 310 15.94 5.61 -7.55
C GLU A 310 17.02 6.60 -7.07
N LEU A 311 18.01 6.90 -7.93
CA LEU A 311 19.03 7.89 -7.62
C LEU A 311 18.44 9.27 -7.37
N ALA A 312 17.38 9.67 -8.10
CA ALA A 312 16.70 10.95 -7.90
C ALA A 312 16.06 11.04 -6.51
N PHE A 313 15.42 9.97 -6.05
CA PHE A 313 14.80 9.93 -4.71
C PHE A 313 15.83 9.93 -3.59
N VAL A 314 16.91 9.14 -3.72
CA VAL A 314 18.01 9.17 -2.74
C VAL A 314 18.60 10.58 -2.63
N ARG A 315 18.81 11.27 -3.75
CA ARG A 315 19.29 12.65 -3.77
C ARG A 315 18.30 13.62 -3.13
N ASP A 316 17.02 13.50 -3.44
CA ASP A 316 15.97 14.34 -2.82
C ASP A 316 15.93 14.18 -1.30
N ARG A 317 16.11 12.96 -0.81
CA ARG A 317 16.17 12.66 0.62
C ARG A 317 17.35 13.38 1.30
N ILE A 318 18.53 13.41 0.66
CA ILE A 318 19.71 14.13 1.15
C ILE A 318 19.45 15.64 1.15
N ASP A 319 18.92 16.16 0.05
CA ASP A 319 18.69 17.61 -0.11
C ASP A 319 17.63 18.15 0.88
N ARG A 320 16.73 17.28 1.33
CA ARG A 320 15.77 17.57 2.42
C ARG A 320 16.36 17.45 3.83
N GLY A 321 17.68 17.17 3.96
CA GLY A 321 18.38 17.08 5.25
C GLY A 321 18.24 15.74 5.98
N PHE A 322 17.80 14.67 5.29
CA PHE A 322 17.69 13.29 5.82
C PHE A 322 18.82 12.38 5.34
N GLY A 323 19.94 12.96 4.93
CA GLY A 323 21.15 12.26 4.49
C GLY A 323 22.05 11.90 5.67
N ASP A 324 21.78 10.75 6.33
CA ASP A 324 22.74 10.15 7.27
C ASP A 324 23.88 9.43 6.50
N ALA A 325 24.89 8.93 7.21
CA ALA A 325 26.04 8.25 6.60
C ALA A 325 25.62 7.06 5.71
N ARG A 326 24.53 6.37 6.07
CA ARG A 326 23.98 5.24 5.31
C ARG A 326 23.35 5.72 4.01
N VAL A 327 22.58 6.81 4.04
CA VAL A 327 21.96 7.41 2.83
C VAL A 327 23.03 7.99 1.91
N GLN A 328 24.13 8.53 2.45
CA GLN A 328 25.27 8.97 1.64
C GLN A 328 25.98 7.78 0.95
N ALA A 329 26.15 6.67 1.64
CA ALA A 329 26.68 5.44 1.04
C ALA A 329 25.74 4.93 -0.07
N LEU A 330 24.43 4.97 0.16
CA LEU A 330 23.41 4.57 -0.82
C LEU A 330 23.47 5.48 -2.07
N LEU A 331 23.70 6.79 -1.94
CA LEU A 331 23.86 7.69 -3.06
C LEU A 331 25.00 7.25 -3.99
N THR A 332 26.14 6.86 -3.41
CA THR A 332 27.29 6.35 -4.16
C THR A 332 26.97 5.03 -4.85
N GLU A 333 26.29 4.11 -4.13
CA GLU A 333 25.87 2.83 -4.68
C GLU A 333 24.92 3.01 -5.87
N GLU A 334 23.89 3.86 -5.74
CA GLU A 334 22.92 4.12 -6.80
C GLU A 334 23.56 4.83 -8.01
N ALA A 335 24.51 5.73 -7.78
CA ALA A 335 25.26 6.34 -8.89
C ALA A 335 26.04 5.26 -9.67
N HIS A 336 26.69 4.31 -8.97
CA HIS A 336 27.36 3.18 -9.62
C HIS A 336 26.38 2.28 -10.38
N ARG A 337 25.18 2.04 -9.83
CA ARG A 337 24.13 1.26 -10.51
C ARG A 337 23.65 1.95 -11.78
N VAL A 338 23.49 3.27 -11.78
CA VAL A 338 23.17 4.04 -13.00
C VAL A 338 24.26 3.86 -14.05
N HIS A 339 25.54 3.96 -13.67
CA HIS A 339 26.66 3.73 -14.60
C HIS A 339 26.67 2.29 -15.15
N ALA A 340 26.47 1.30 -14.28
CA ALA A 340 26.41 -0.11 -14.70
C ALA A 340 25.22 -0.38 -15.62
N ALA A 341 24.04 0.16 -15.30
CA ALA A 341 22.85 0.05 -16.13
C ALA A 341 23.06 0.72 -17.50
N ARG A 342 23.72 1.88 -17.54
CA ARG A 342 24.11 2.55 -18.80
C ARG A 342 25.01 1.68 -19.63
N ALA A 343 26.08 1.13 -19.05
CA ALA A 343 27.03 0.25 -19.75
C ALA A 343 26.34 -1.02 -20.30
N ALA A 344 25.36 -1.56 -19.57
CA ALA A 344 24.57 -2.71 -19.98
C ALA A 344 23.44 -2.39 -20.98
N THR A 345 23.28 -1.11 -21.39
CA THR A 345 22.16 -0.67 -22.26
C THR A 345 22.71 0.08 -23.49
N PRO A 346 23.34 -0.61 -24.47
CA PRO A 346 23.86 0.03 -25.68
C PRO A 346 22.76 0.72 -26.51
N GLU A 347 21.51 0.36 -26.31
CA GLU A 347 20.32 0.94 -26.97
C GLU A 347 20.11 2.42 -26.64
N LEU A 348 20.73 2.94 -25.59
CA LEU A 348 20.74 4.38 -25.29
C LEU A 348 21.38 5.20 -26.43
N GLN A 349 22.34 4.61 -27.19
CA GLN A 349 22.90 5.24 -28.37
C GLN A 349 21.84 5.38 -29.48
N TYR A 350 20.96 4.40 -29.65
CA TYR A 350 19.84 4.49 -30.58
C TYR A 350 18.88 5.61 -30.19
N LEU A 351 18.62 5.80 -28.87
CA LEU A 351 17.80 6.89 -28.35
C LEU A 351 18.47 8.26 -28.39
N ALA A 352 19.76 8.39 -28.70
CA ALA A 352 20.44 9.68 -28.76
C ALA A 352 19.80 10.65 -29.78
N ALA A 353 19.30 10.11 -30.90
CA ALA A 353 18.58 10.88 -31.91
C ALA A 353 17.05 10.94 -31.65
N TYR A 354 16.54 10.19 -30.68
CA TYR A 354 15.09 10.14 -30.41
C TYR A 354 14.57 11.48 -29.92
N ARG A 355 13.47 11.93 -30.50
CA ARG A 355 12.74 13.11 -30.05
C ARG A 355 11.35 12.67 -29.62
N ILE A 356 10.91 13.18 -28.47
CA ILE A 356 9.58 12.89 -27.96
C ILE A 356 8.56 13.42 -28.97
N PRO A 357 7.60 12.59 -29.44
CA PRO A 357 6.50 13.08 -30.25
C PRO A 357 5.76 14.21 -29.50
N GLY A 358 5.41 15.26 -30.20
CA GLY A 358 4.60 16.34 -29.65
C GLY A 358 3.29 15.83 -29.04
N PRO A 359 2.59 16.66 -28.24
CA PRO A 359 1.33 16.30 -27.63
C PRO A 359 0.24 15.96 -28.67
#